data_082a5bd18f2c948291d70fec0ac133ea
#
_entry.id   082a5bd18f2c948291d70fec0ac133ea
#
_cell.length_a   1.000
_cell.length_b   1.000
_cell.length_c   1.000
_cell.angle_alpha   90.00
_cell.angle_beta   90.00
_cell.angle_gamma   90.00
#
_symmetry.space_group_name_H-M   'P 1'
#
loop_
_entity.id
_entity.type
_entity.pdbx_description
1 polymer ?
#
loop_
_entity_poly.entity_id
_entity_poly.type
_entity_poly.pdbx_seq_one_letter_code
_entity_poly.pdbx_strand_id
1 'polypeptide(L)'
;MIRSIEGLRGVAALLVALFHAYVYSRWGGFPATLGVLQHAWLFVDLFFVISGYVMAAAYSDRLDSGRAAFGYMIRRFFRLYPLHVVTTATVLLAVLGIQTVKLVLAHQGIRIGREEPFGFDFFDLKLLGLDMLLLQGVGIIRKEIHNYPSWSISVEFWLYLMFALLMLAVRPRVARIAASALIVGMSVAYFLVYWSSAPEPLRTLDTRGLPRGMLSFFQGVLIYYFYRWLAARPKSAAGSPAAAGAPVVASAAAMTQRMGVLSAAQVAATVLALYLVDRQHLLGTAQLVIPFVFALVVLLLVPDRGIVARLLHTRPLQWLGLHSYSIYLTHVTVLTVLDWLGRAVPEPAKHLVGLLYLALVFGMSMVTYRFVEAPWRERGKVLAARIESGDTFAREGDPSLPR
;
A
#
# COMPACT_ATOMS: atom_id res chain seq x y z
N MET A 1 -14.78 -7.23 3.00
CA MET A 1 -13.83 -6.09 2.84
C MET A 1 -14.66 -4.86 2.49
N ILE A 2 -14.33 -3.67 2.97
CA ILE A 2 -15.02 -2.40 2.66
C ILE A 2 -14.69 -2.03 1.22
N ARG A 3 -15.70 -1.92 0.35
CA ARG A 3 -15.51 -1.73 -1.09
C ARG A 3 -14.85 -0.40 -1.44
N SER A 4 -15.22 0.68 -0.74
CA SER A 4 -14.59 1.99 -0.95
C SER A 4 -13.10 1.98 -0.62
N ILE A 5 -12.66 1.27 0.42
CA ILE A 5 -11.25 1.11 0.78
C ILE A 5 -10.49 0.29 -0.27
N GLU A 6 -11.14 -0.72 -0.85
CA GLU A 6 -10.54 -1.52 -1.93
C GLU A 6 -10.33 -0.68 -3.20
N GLY A 7 -11.35 0.06 -3.64
CA GLY A 7 -11.22 0.99 -4.77
C GLY A 7 -10.14 2.07 -4.53
N LEU A 8 -10.07 2.62 -3.31
CA LEU A 8 -9.05 3.61 -2.93
C LEU A 8 -7.62 3.06 -3.04
N ARG A 9 -7.41 1.79 -2.62
CA ARG A 9 -6.11 1.11 -2.81
C ARG A 9 -5.74 1.01 -4.28
N GLY A 10 -6.72 0.72 -5.15
CA GLY A 10 -6.50 0.65 -6.59
C GLY A 10 -6.06 1.99 -7.18
N VAL A 11 -6.72 3.08 -6.79
CA VAL A 11 -6.34 4.43 -7.20
C VAL A 11 -4.93 4.78 -6.74
N ALA A 12 -4.60 4.50 -5.48
CA ALA A 12 -3.27 4.74 -4.93
C ALA A 12 -2.18 3.96 -5.68
N ALA A 13 -2.41 2.67 -6.01
CA ALA A 13 -1.47 1.85 -6.77
C ALA A 13 -1.22 2.42 -8.18
N LEU A 14 -2.29 2.84 -8.86
CA LEU A 14 -2.18 3.45 -10.18
C LEU A 14 -1.39 4.76 -10.13
N LEU A 15 -1.69 5.64 -9.16
CA LEU A 15 -0.97 6.92 -9.01
C LEU A 15 0.52 6.70 -8.74
N VAL A 16 0.88 5.73 -7.90
CA VAL A 16 2.29 5.39 -7.65
C VAL A 16 2.96 4.83 -8.90
N ALA A 17 2.30 3.97 -9.66
CA ALA A 17 2.84 3.43 -10.92
C ALA A 17 3.06 4.55 -11.95
N LEU A 18 2.12 5.48 -12.08
CA LEU A 18 2.24 6.65 -12.96
C LEU A 18 3.37 7.60 -12.51
N PHE A 19 3.54 7.81 -11.19
CA PHE A 19 4.64 8.58 -10.64
C PHE A 19 6.00 8.02 -11.08
N HIS A 20 6.20 6.72 -10.95
CA HIS A 20 7.47 6.12 -11.32
C HIS A 20 7.71 6.19 -12.83
N ALA A 21 6.70 5.97 -13.64
CA ALA A 21 6.78 6.14 -15.09
C ALA A 21 7.16 7.58 -15.45
N TYR A 22 6.56 8.56 -14.80
CA TYR A 22 6.81 9.97 -15.06
C TYR A 22 8.22 10.41 -14.62
N VAL A 23 8.65 10.06 -13.41
CA VAL A 23 9.93 10.49 -12.83
C VAL A 23 11.13 9.87 -13.55
N TYR A 24 11.05 8.57 -13.87
CA TYR A 24 12.21 7.85 -14.41
C TYR A 24 12.27 7.84 -15.94
N SER A 25 11.13 7.77 -16.63
CA SER A 25 11.13 7.57 -18.07
C SER A 25 11.11 8.85 -18.90
N ARG A 26 10.83 10.00 -18.28
CA ARG A 26 10.76 11.31 -18.98
C ARG A 26 9.95 11.24 -20.29
N TRP A 27 8.86 10.47 -20.31
CA TRP A 27 8.07 10.23 -21.54
C TRP A 27 7.22 11.43 -21.97
N GLY A 28 7.51 12.63 -21.48
CA GLY A 28 6.95 13.90 -21.93
C GLY A 28 5.41 13.99 -21.95
N GLY A 29 4.86 15.20 -22.08
CA GLY A 29 3.42 15.39 -22.22
C GLY A 29 2.65 15.35 -20.89
N PHE A 30 1.34 15.09 -20.99
CA PHE A 30 0.49 14.85 -19.83
C PHE A 30 1.00 13.61 -19.09
N PRO A 31 1.34 13.65 -17.87
CA PRO A 31 0.90 14.37 -16.69
C PRO A 31 2.01 15.16 -15.96
N ALA A 32 3.06 15.56 -16.67
CA ALA A 32 4.21 16.25 -16.12
C ALA A 32 3.87 17.52 -15.33
N THR A 33 2.73 18.12 -15.60
CA THR A 33 2.29 19.37 -14.97
C THR A 33 1.43 19.16 -13.72
N LEU A 34 1.00 17.93 -13.43
CA LEU A 34 0.16 17.64 -12.27
C LEU A 34 1.03 17.33 -11.06
N GLY A 35 1.17 18.27 -10.12
CA GLY A 35 1.98 18.12 -8.92
C GLY A 35 1.57 16.90 -8.08
N VAL A 36 0.28 16.53 -8.06
CA VAL A 36 -0.20 15.30 -7.41
C VAL A 36 0.51 14.05 -7.98
N LEU A 37 0.75 14.00 -9.29
CA LEU A 37 1.45 12.85 -9.90
C LEU A 37 2.95 12.91 -9.64
N GLN A 38 3.55 14.11 -9.60
CA GLN A 38 4.97 14.27 -9.26
C GLN A 38 5.28 13.80 -7.84
N HIS A 39 4.31 13.82 -6.95
CA HIS A 39 4.47 13.49 -5.54
C HIS A 39 3.63 12.27 -5.10
N ALA A 40 3.16 11.46 -6.06
CA ALA A 40 2.30 10.32 -5.76
C ALA A 40 2.99 9.19 -4.98
N TRP A 41 4.31 9.26 -4.77
CA TRP A 41 5.03 8.42 -3.82
C TRP A 41 4.51 8.54 -2.38
N LEU A 42 3.83 9.65 -2.04
CA LEU A 42 3.16 9.84 -0.74
C LEU A 42 1.96 8.92 -0.54
N PHE A 43 1.34 8.41 -1.61
CA PHE A 43 0.21 7.46 -1.48
C PHE A 43 0.61 6.11 -0.85
N VAL A 44 1.90 5.85 -0.68
CA VAL A 44 2.37 4.72 0.13
C VAL A 44 1.94 4.86 1.60
N ASP A 45 1.87 6.08 2.15
CA ASP A 45 1.34 6.30 3.49
C ASP A 45 -0.15 5.93 3.59
N LEU A 46 -0.93 6.20 2.54
CA LEU A 46 -2.31 5.77 2.46
C LEU A 46 -2.43 4.23 2.49
N PHE A 47 -1.53 3.50 1.81
CA PHE A 47 -1.49 2.03 1.92
C PHE A 47 -1.24 1.58 3.35
N PHE A 48 -0.30 2.20 4.06
CA PHE A 48 -0.02 1.84 5.46
C PHE A 48 -1.22 2.15 6.37
N VAL A 49 -1.90 3.29 6.21
CA VAL A 49 -3.12 3.61 6.98
C VAL A 49 -4.20 2.56 6.74
N ILE A 50 -4.48 2.23 5.47
CA ILE A 50 -5.46 1.20 5.10
C ILE A 50 -5.06 -0.15 5.69
N SER A 51 -3.78 -0.52 5.61
CA SER A 51 -3.28 -1.79 6.12
C SER A 51 -3.47 -1.88 7.65
N GLY A 52 -3.13 -0.83 8.39
CA GLY A 52 -3.34 -0.76 9.84
C GLY A 52 -4.81 -0.91 10.23
N TYR A 53 -5.70 -0.19 9.55
CA TYR A 53 -7.14 -0.31 9.78
C TYR A 53 -7.66 -1.73 9.50
N VAL A 54 -7.30 -2.30 8.35
CA VAL A 54 -7.77 -3.65 7.96
C VAL A 54 -7.23 -4.72 8.90
N MET A 55 -5.97 -4.60 9.35
CA MET A 55 -5.40 -5.54 10.32
C MET A 55 -6.10 -5.44 11.67
N ALA A 56 -6.31 -4.24 12.18
CA ALA A 56 -7.03 -4.05 13.43
C ALA A 56 -8.47 -4.58 13.33
N ALA A 57 -9.19 -4.29 12.24
CA ALA A 57 -10.56 -4.73 12.03
C ALA A 57 -10.69 -6.27 11.93
N ALA A 58 -9.70 -6.94 11.35
CA ALA A 58 -9.76 -8.38 11.13
C ALA A 58 -9.20 -9.20 12.32
N TYR A 59 -8.23 -8.64 13.07
CA TYR A 59 -7.40 -9.46 13.97
C TYR A 59 -7.25 -8.93 15.40
N SER A 60 -7.64 -7.70 15.74
CA SER A 60 -7.43 -7.15 17.09
C SER A 60 -8.02 -8.00 18.22
N ASP A 61 -9.15 -8.66 17.97
CA ASP A 61 -9.83 -9.50 18.93
C ASP A 61 -9.54 -11.01 18.75
N ARG A 62 -8.67 -11.37 17.77
CA ARG A 62 -8.35 -12.77 17.42
C ARG A 62 -6.90 -13.16 17.73
N LEU A 63 -6.02 -12.20 17.96
CA LEU A 63 -4.62 -12.46 18.31
C LEU A 63 -4.49 -12.61 19.83
N ASP A 64 -4.99 -13.73 20.35
CA ASP A 64 -5.04 -14.05 21.77
C ASP A 64 -3.98 -15.07 22.22
N SER A 65 -3.30 -15.71 21.29
CA SER A 65 -2.31 -16.75 21.54
C SER A 65 -1.15 -16.69 20.54
N GLY A 66 0.00 -17.24 20.93
CA GLY A 66 1.17 -17.36 20.03
C GLY A 66 0.84 -18.14 18.76
N ARG A 67 -0.04 -19.15 18.85
CA ARG A 67 -0.50 -19.95 17.70
C ARG A 67 -1.33 -19.10 16.74
N ALA A 68 -2.26 -18.30 17.23
CA ALA A 68 -3.05 -17.38 16.42
C ALA A 68 -2.17 -16.32 15.75
N ALA A 69 -1.17 -15.78 16.49
CA ALA A 69 -0.21 -14.84 15.94
C ALA A 69 0.67 -15.46 14.86
N PHE A 70 1.11 -16.71 15.04
CA PHE A 70 1.89 -17.40 14.02
C PHE A 70 1.04 -17.69 12.77
N GLY A 71 -0.20 -18.18 12.92
CA GLY A 71 -1.14 -18.34 11.80
C GLY A 71 -1.42 -17.03 11.07
N TYR A 72 -1.55 -15.92 11.80
CA TYR A 72 -1.65 -14.58 11.22
C TYR A 72 -0.41 -14.23 10.39
N MET A 73 0.81 -14.42 10.91
CA MET A 73 2.05 -14.12 10.18
C MET A 73 2.20 -14.99 8.94
N ILE A 74 1.82 -16.26 8.98
CA ILE A 74 1.78 -17.15 7.80
C ILE A 74 0.86 -16.56 6.71
N ARG A 75 -0.36 -16.12 7.05
CA ARG A 75 -1.25 -15.47 6.07
C ARG A 75 -0.64 -14.20 5.48
N ARG A 76 0.09 -13.42 6.26
CA ARG A 76 0.75 -12.18 5.78
C ARG A 76 1.97 -12.49 4.93
N PHE A 77 2.79 -13.46 5.32
CA PHE A 77 3.93 -13.92 4.54
C PHE A 77 3.49 -14.43 3.16
N PHE A 78 2.52 -15.32 3.09
CA PHE A 78 2.00 -15.85 1.82
C PHE A 78 1.25 -14.80 0.99
N ARG A 79 0.83 -13.71 1.59
CA ARG A 79 0.24 -12.55 0.90
C ARG A 79 1.29 -11.68 0.20
N LEU A 80 2.47 -11.49 0.82
CA LEU A 80 3.48 -10.55 0.37
C LEU A 80 4.64 -11.23 -0.36
N TYR A 81 5.22 -12.25 0.24
CA TYR A 81 6.52 -12.80 -0.14
C TYR A 81 6.57 -13.44 -1.53
N PRO A 82 5.60 -14.27 -1.96
CA PRO A 82 5.71 -14.96 -3.25
C PRO A 82 5.77 -14.00 -4.44
N LEU A 83 4.96 -12.95 -4.44
CA LEU A 83 4.99 -11.97 -5.52
C LEU A 83 6.23 -11.08 -5.44
N HIS A 84 6.70 -10.75 -4.25
CA HIS A 84 7.98 -10.04 -4.08
C HIS A 84 9.14 -10.81 -4.72
N VAL A 85 9.29 -12.09 -4.43
CA VAL A 85 10.33 -12.94 -5.03
C VAL A 85 10.20 -12.98 -6.56
N VAL A 86 9.01 -13.21 -7.09
CA VAL A 86 8.78 -13.27 -8.54
C VAL A 86 9.11 -11.95 -9.21
N THR A 87 8.69 -10.83 -8.65
CA THR A 87 8.96 -9.51 -9.26
C THR A 87 10.42 -9.10 -9.15
N THR A 88 11.11 -9.40 -8.04
CA THR A 88 12.55 -9.20 -7.93
C THR A 88 13.30 -10.04 -8.99
N ALA A 89 12.94 -11.30 -9.13
CA ALA A 89 13.54 -12.18 -10.16
C ALA A 89 13.27 -11.66 -11.58
N THR A 90 12.07 -11.16 -11.86
CA THR A 90 11.74 -10.61 -13.19
C THR A 90 12.50 -9.31 -13.49
N VAL A 91 12.74 -8.45 -12.51
CA VAL A 91 13.60 -7.26 -12.67
C VAL A 91 15.04 -7.68 -12.95
N LEU A 92 15.61 -8.63 -12.20
CA LEU A 92 16.96 -9.15 -12.42
C LEU A 92 17.11 -9.74 -13.84
N LEU A 93 16.14 -10.53 -14.27
CA LEU A 93 16.14 -11.12 -15.62
C LEU A 93 16.03 -10.05 -16.71
N ALA A 94 15.21 -9.02 -16.51
CA ALA A 94 15.09 -7.88 -17.43
C ALA A 94 16.42 -7.14 -17.57
N VAL A 95 17.09 -6.83 -16.44
CA VAL A 95 18.39 -6.15 -16.44
C VAL A 95 19.46 -7.03 -17.11
N LEU A 96 19.50 -8.33 -16.78
CA LEU A 96 20.43 -9.27 -17.42
C LEU A 96 20.22 -9.33 -18.93
N GLY A 97 18.97 -9.41 -19.39
CA GLY A 97 18.62 -9.37 -20.82
C GLY A 97 19.10 -8.08 -21.49
N ILE A 98 18.85 -6.92 -20.88
CA ILE A 98 19.31 -5.63 -21.38
C ILE A 98 20.83 -5.57 -21.49
N GLN A 99 21.55 -6.03 -20.45
CA GLN A 99 23.02 -6.05 -20.47
C GLN A 99 23.57 -7.00 -21.54
N THR A 100 22.96 -8.17 -21.72
CA THR A 100 23.32 -9.12 -22.77
C THR A 100 23.17 -8.49 -24.17
N VAL A 101 22.03 -7.82 -24.43
CA VAL A 101 21.79 -7.12 -25.70
C VAL A 101 22.83 -6.01 -25.92
N LYS A 102 23.13 -5.22 -24.87
CA LYS A 102 24.19 -4.17 -24.96
C LYS A 102 25.55 -4.76 -25.31
N LEU A 103 25.93 -5.88 -24.71
CA LEU A 103 27.20 -6.58 -25.01
C LEU A 103 27.25 -7.06 -26.47
N VAL A 104 26.18 -7.67 -26.96
CA VAL A 104 26.10 -8.14 -28.35
C VAL A 104 26.23 -6.98 -29.33
N LEU A 105 25.51 -5.88 -29.09
CA LEU A 105 25.55 -4.69 -29.94
C LEU A 105 26.92 -4.00 -29.89
N ALA A 106 27.54 -3.92 -28.70
CA ALA A 106 28.88 -3.36 -28.54
C ALA A 106 29.94 -4.16 -29.31
N HIS A 107 29.79 -5.49 -29.38
CA HIS A 107 30.65 -6.36 -30.19
C HIS A 107 30.52 -6.10 -31.70
N GLN A 108 29.36 -5.58 -32.12
CA GLN A 108 29.10 -5.11 -33.49
C GLN A 108 29.50 -3.64 -33.74
N GLY A 109 30.14 -2.98 -32.77
CA GLY A 109 30.52 -1.55 -32.85
C GLY A 109 29.40 -0.57 -32.53
N ILE A 110 28.21 -1.06 -32.11
CA ILE A 110 27.05 -0.26 -31.80
C ILE A 110 26.99 -0.02 -30.28
N ARG A 111 27.20 1.22 -29.83
CA ARG A 111 27.04 1.58 -28.43
C ARG A 111 25.69 2.23 -28.18
N ILE A 112 24.87 1.63 -27.29
CA ILE A 112 23.53 2.14 -26.92
C ILE A 112 23.51 2.51 -25.43
N GLY A 113 23.30 3.81 -25.17
CA GLY A 113 22.89 4.35 -23.87
C GLY A 113 23.95 4.40 -22.78
N ARG A 114 23.58 4.99 -21.62
CA ARG A 114 24.40 5.02 -20.40
C ARG A 114 24.68 3.62 -19.85
N GLU A 115 25.76 3.49 -19.08
CA GLU A 115 26.27 2.19 -18.61
C GLU A 115 25.26 1.41 -17.77
N GLU A 116 24.38 2.06 -16.98
CA GLU A 116 23.34 1.39 -16.21
C GLU A 116 22.02 2.16 -16.17
N PRO A 117 20.87 1.47 -16.26
CA PRO A 117 19.55 2.13 -16.20
C PRO A 117 19.31 2.87 -14.88
N PHE A 118 19.84 2.38 -13.76
CA PHE A 118 19.57 2.87 -12.41
C PHE A 118 20.80 3.08 -11.53
N GLY A 119 22.02 2.85 -12.02
CA GLY A 119 23.26 2.99 -11.24
C GLY A 119 23.39 2.00 -10.06
N PHE A 120 22.71 0.85 -10.12
CA PHE A 120 22.74 -0.17 -9.09
C PHE A 120 23.68 -1.30 -9.42
N ASP A 121 24.33 -1.84 -8.40
CA ASP A 121 24.95 -3.13 -8.49
C ASP A 121 23.92 -4.26 -8.36
N PHE A 122 23.24 -4.57 -9.47
CA PHE A 122 22.18 -5.58 -9.53
C PHE A 122 22.65 -7.00 -9.19
N PHE A 123 23.95 -7.23 -9.13
CA PHE A 123 24.53 -8.52 -8.86
C PHE A 123 25.17 -8.62 -7.48
N ASP A 124 24.96 -7.64 -6.60
CA ASP A 124 25.38 -7.71 -5.20
C ASP A 124 24.53 -8.74 -4.45
N LEU A 125 25.09 -9.94 -4.27
CA LEU A 125 24.43 -11.05 -3.57
C LEU A 125 24.07 -10.72 -2.12
N LYS A 126 24.82 -9.82 -1.47
CA LYS A 126 24.48 -9.34 -0.13
C LYS A 126 23.21 -8.51 -0.13
N LEU A 127 23.09 -7.57 -1.08
CA LEU A 127 21.89 -6.77 -1.23
C LEU A 127 20.70 -7.64 -1.61
N LEU A 128 20.89 -8.62 -2.49
CA LEU A 128 19.84 -9.57 -2.84
C LEU A 128 19.40 -10.40 -1.64
N GLY A 129 20.35 -10.89 -0.83
CA GLY A 129 20.03 -11.62 0.41
C GLY A 129 19.22 -10.78 1.40
N LEU A 130 19.58 -9.51 1.58
CA LEU A 130 18.86 -8.59 2.47
C LEU A 130 17.45 -8.26 1.92
N ASP A 131 17.31 -8.15 0.59
CA ASP A 131 16.02 -7.98 -0.09
C ASP A 131 15.11 -9.20 0.10
N MET A 132 15.66 -10.41 -0.07
CA MET A 132 14.93 -11.66 0.19
C MET A 132 14.53 -11.85 1.66
N LEU A 133 15.28 -11.28 2.59
CA LEU A 133 14.96 -11.29 4.03
C LEU A 133 14.01 -10.17 4.44
N LEU A 134 13.50 -9.37 3.50
CA LEU A 134 12.63 -8.21 3.74
C LEU A 134 13.26 -7.19 4.71
N LEU A 135 14.57 -6.93 4.56
CA LEU A 135 15.33 -5.99 5.41
C LEU A 135 15.60 -4.66 4.73
N GLN A 136 15.18 -4.49 3.49
CA GLN A 136 15.47 -3.33 2.65
C GLN A 136 14.76 -2.04 3.10
N GLY A 137 13.62 -2.13 3.80
CA GLY A 137 12.85 -0.96 4.22
C GLY A 137 13.05 -0.54 5.68
N VAL A 138 13.84 -1.30 6.47
CA VAL A 138 13.94 -1.10 7.93
C VAL A 138 15.19 -0.31 8.37
N GLY A 139 15.91 0.28 7.42
CA GLY A 139 17.04 1.16 7.72
C GLY A 139 18.39 0.47 7.81
N ILE A 140 18.48 -0.83 7.47
CA ILE A 140 19.75 -1.60 7.43
C ILE A 140 20.50 -1.30 6.13
N ILE A 141 19.76 -1.06 5.04
CA ILE A 141 20.31 -0.77 3.73
C ILE A 141 20.07 0.71 3.40
N ARG A 142 21.12 1.38 2.89
CA ARG A 142 21.04 2.78 2.44
C ARG A 142 21.15 2.93 0.93
N LYS A 143 20.98 1.84 0.19
CA LYS A 143 21.02 1.82 -1.28
C LYS A 143 19.64 1.42 -1.81
N GLU A 144 19.32 1.92 -2.98
CA GLU A 144 18.17 1.40 -3.73
C GLU A 144 18.45 -0.05 -4.13
N ILE A 145 17.41 -0.85 -4.18
CA ILE A 145 17.43 -2.29 -4.36
C ILE A 145 16.78 -2.67 -5.69
N HIS A 146 16.88 -3.93 -6.06
CA HIS A 146 16.45 -4.50 -7.35
C HIS A 146 15.04 -4.07 -7.79
N ASN A 147 14.04 -4.24 -6.93
CA ASN A 147 12.69 -3.74 -7.12
C ASN A 147 12.44 -2.64 -6.09
N TYR A 148 12.86 -1.40 -6.37
CA TYR A 148 12.90 -0.33 -5.39
C TYR A 148 11.58 -0.03 -4.66
N PRO A 149 10.35 -0.17 -5.21
CA PRO A 149 9.13 -0.01 -4.42
C PRO A 149 8.96 -1.07 -3.33
N SER A 150 9.68 -2.18 -3.38
CA SER A 150 9.56 -3.27 -2.39
C SER A 150 10.03 -2.88 -0.98
N TRP A 151 10.70 -1.72 -0.81
CA TRP A 151 10.99 -1.21 0.53
C TRP A 151 9.73 -1.12 1.40
N SER A 152 8.61 -0.73 0.82
CA SER A 152 7.34 -0.62 1.54
C SER A 152 6.76 -1.97 1.93
N ILE A 153 6.99 -3.03 1.12
CA ILE A 153 6.60 -4.40 1.43
C ILE A 153 7.40 -4.96 2.61
N SER A 154 8.71 -4.65 2.63
CA SER A 154 9.56 -4.93 3.79
C SER A 154 8.99 -4.26 5.04
N VAL A 155 8.74 -2.96 5.00
CA VAL A 155 8.15 -2.20 6.12
C VAL A 155 6.79 -2.80 6.53
N GLU A 156 5.91 -3.10 5.56
CA GLU A 156 4.59 -3.67 5.84
C GLU A 156 4.68 -5.02 6.57
N PHE A 157 5.63 -5.88 6.19
CA PHE A 157 5.85 -7.16 6.86
C PHE A 157 6.26 -6.97 8.33
N TRP A 158 7.18 -6.05 8.60
CA TRP A 158 7.63 -5.76 9.97
C TRP A 158 6.54 -5.07 10.80
N LEU A 159 5.72 -4.22 10.19
CA LEU A 159 4.54 -3.63 10.84
C LEU A 159 3.51 -4.70 11.22
N TYR A 160 3.32 -5.74 10.41
CA TYR A 160 2.48 -6.88 10.75
C TYR A 160 3.01 -7.64 11.96
N LEU A 161 4.32 -7.85 12.04
CA LEU A 161 4.94 -8.47 13.21
C LEU A 161 4.77 -7.60 14.45
N MET A 162 5.06 -6.29 14.35
CA MET A 162 4.87 -5.34 15.47
C MET A 162 3.42 -5.32 15.95
N PHE A 163 2.46 -5.33 15.04
CA PHE A 163 1.04 -5.39 15.35
C PHE A 163 0.69 -6.68 16.09
N ALA A 164 1.16 -7.83 15.61
CA ALA A 164 0.92 -9.12 16.28
C ALA A 164 1.50 -9.14 17.70
N LEU A 165 2.74 -8.68 17.86
CA LEU A 165 3.39 -8.60 19.17
C LEU A 165 2.66 -7.65 20.12
N LEU A 166 2.20 -6.49 19.63
CA LEU A 166 1.40 -5.55 20.41
C LEU A 166 0.09 -6.18 20.88
N MET A 167 -0.62 -6.89 19.99
CA MET A 167 -1.89 -7.54 20.35
C MET A 167 -1.69 -8.67 21.37
N LEU A 168 -0.56 -9.40 21.30
CA LEU A 168 -0.22 -10.46 22.27
C LEU A 168 0.20 -9.89 23.63
N ALA A 169 1.05 -8.89 23.64
CA ALA A 169 1.63 -8.34 24.86
C ALA A 169 0.64 -7.46 25.64
N VAL A 170 -0.23 -6.74 24.93
CA VAL A 170 -1.12 -5.72 25.52
C VAL A 170 -2.57 -6.20 25.42
N ARG A 171 -3.18 -6.59 26.54
CA ARG A 171 -4.56 -7.10 26.58
C ARG A 171 -5.63 -6.01 26.69
N PRO A 172 -5.51 -5.00 27.59
CA PRO A 172 -6.55 -3.99 27.74
C PRO A 172 -6.68 -3.12 26.49
N ARG A 173 -7.92 -2.93 26.01
CA ARG A 173 -8.19 -2.13 24.81
C ARG A 173 -7.65 -0.70 24.95
N VAL A 174 -7.80 -0.08 26.11
CA VAL A 174 -7.29 1.28 26.37
C VAL A 174 -5.77 1.32 26.25
N ALA A 175 -5.06 0.31 26.74
CA ALA A 175 -3.61 0.22 26.65
C ALA A 175 -3.15 0.01 25.20
N ARG A 176 -3.89 -0.75 24.36
CA ARG A 176 -3.63 -0.89 22.93
C ARG A 176 -3.77 0.45 22.19
N ILE A 177 -4.79 1.23 22.53
CA ILE A 177 -4.99 2.57 21.98
C ILE A 177 -3.83 3.48 22.42
N ALA A 178 -3.49 3.50 23.70
CA ALA A 178 -2.39 4.31 24.23
C ALA A 178 -1.04 3.94 23.60
N ALA A 179 -0.73 2.65 23.47
CA ALA A 179 0.48 2.17 22.81
C ALA A 179 0.52 2.56 21.33
N SER A 180 -0.60 2.42 20.60
CA SER A 180 -0.68 2.85 19.19
C SER A 180 -0.49 4.37 19.05
N ALA A 181 -1.09 5.17 19.94
CA ALA A 181 -0.91 6.63 19.96
C ALA A 181 0.54 7.01 20.30
N LEU A 182 1.17 6.30 21.24
CA LEU A 182 2.58 6.50 21.60
C LEU A 182 3.49 6.21 20.38
N ILE A 183 3.26 5.13 19.65
CA ILE A 183 4.03 4.80 18.45
C ILE A 183 3.89 5.92 17.40
N VAL A 184 2.68 6.42 17.16
CA VAL A 184 2.45 7.57 16.27
C VAL A 184 3.21 8.78 16.75
N GLY A 185 3.11 9.13 18.05
CA GLY A 185 3.82 10.28 18.66
C GLY A 185 5.34 10.15 18.56
N MET A 186 5.89 8.96 18.82
CA MET A 186 7.33 8.69 18.68
C MET A 186 7.79 8.82 17.22
N SER A 187 6.98 8.38 16.25
CA SER A 187 7.28 8.54 14.82
C SER A 187 7.29 10.00 14.42
N VAL A 188 6.32 10.80 14.87
CA VAL A 188 6.31 12.27 14.66
C VAL A 188 7.56 12.90 15.29
N ALA A 189 7.87 12.58 16.54
CA ALA A 189 9.04 13.09 17.23
C ALA A 189 10.34 12.74 16.49
N TYR A 190 10.48 11.50 15.98
CA TYR A 190 11.62 11.09 15.18
C TYR A 190 11.81 12.01 13.95
N PHE A 191 10.74 12.29 13.20
CA PHE A 191 10.84 13.18 12.04
C PHE A 191 11.15 14.62 12.43
N LEU A 192 10.58 15.12 13.51
CA LEU A 192 10.84 16.49 14.00
C LEU A 192 12.29 16.66 14.51
N VAL A 193 12.85 15.63 15.15
CA VAL A 193 14.22 15.69 15.69
C VAL A 193 15.27 15.52 14.61
N TYR A 194 15.13 14.51 13.76
CA TYR A 194 16.19 14.12 12.82
C TYR A 194 16.03 14.69 11.41
N TRP A 195 14.83 15.10 11.02
CA TRP A 195 14.52 15.47 9.64
C TRP A 195 13.81 16.83 9.52
N SER A 196 13.79 17.66 10.58
CA SER A 196 13.14 18.97 10.56
C SER A 196 13.70 19.92 9.51
N SER A 197 14.99 19.79 9.18
CA SER A 197 15.65 20.60 8.13
C SER A 197 15.60 19.99 6.74
N ALA A 198 15.03 18.78 6.59
CA ALA A 198 14.93 18.14 5.29
C ALA A 198 13.78 18.76 4.47
N PRO A 199 13.99 19.10 3.19
CA PRO A 199 12.93 19.64 2.34
C PRO A 199 11.80 18.62 2.13
N GLU A 200 12.11 17.32 2.17
CA GLU A 200 11.17 16.21 2.01
C GLU A 200 11.39 15.15 3.11
N PRO A 201 10.94 15.41 4.37
CA PRO A 201 11.22 14.52 5.50
C PRO A 201 10.60 13.13 5.32
N LEU A 202 9.49 13.00 4.61
CA LEU A 202 8.84 11.72 4.35
C LEU A 202 9.44 10.95 3.16
N ARG A 203 10.35 11.54 2.37
CA ARG A 203 11.00 10.83 1.27
C ARG A 203 11.96 9.79 1.82
N THR A 204 11.72 8.52 1.47
CA THR A 204 12.44 7.39 2.02
C THR A 204 13.33 6.74 0.98
N LEU A 205 14.63 6.85 1.15
CA LEU A 205 15.65 6.06 0.45
C LEU A 205 16.69 5.52 1.44
N ASP A 206 16.38 5.60 2.75
CA ASP A 206 17.33 5.28 3.82
C ASP A 206 16.64 4.74 5.09
N THR A 207 17.02 5.24 6.26
CA THR A 207 16.53 4.82 7.58
C THR A 207 15.09 5.26 7.91
N ARG A 208 14.41 6.01 7.03
CA ARG A 208 13.08 6.61 7.30
C ARG A 208 11.89 5.70 7.01
N GLY A 209 12.10 4.56 6.33
CA GLY A 209 11.01 3.67 5.90
C GLY A 209 10.16 3.16 7.05
N LEU A 210 10.78 2.54 8.07
CA LEU A 210 10.04 1.97 9.19
C LEU A 210 9.33 3.03 10.06
N PRO A 211 9.95 4.14 10.51
CA PRO A 211 9.26 5.21 11.21
C PRO A 211 8.09 5.80 10.43
N ARG A 212 8.22 5.97 9.10
CA ARG A 212 7.14 6.42 8.21
C ARG A 212 5.97 5.42 8.19
N GLY A 213 6.29 4.14 8.05
CA GLY A 213 5.29 3.08 8.10
C GLY A 213 4.59 3.01 9.45
N MET A 214 5.32 3.13 10.58
CA MET A 214 4.76 3.18 11.93
C MET A 214 3.79 4.35 12.11
N LEU A 215 4.18 5.56 11.66
CA LEU A 215 3.33 6.74 11.68
C LEU A 215 1.97 6.46 11.04
N SER A 216 1.96 5.93 9.83
CA SER A 216 0.75 5.78 9.03
C SER A 216 -0.06 4.54 9.42
N PHE A 217 0.59 3.40 9.66
CA PHE A 217 -0.08 2.14 10.00
C PHE A 217 -0.82 2.23 11.34
N PHE A 218 -0.18 2.77 12.39
CA PHE A 218 -0.82 2.86 13.70
C PHE A 218 -1.90 3.93 13.76
N GLN A 219 -1.91 4.93 12.87
CA GLN A 219 -3.10 5.77 12.65
C GLN A 219 -4.28 4.93 12.14
N GLY A 220 -4.05 4.00 11.22
CA GLY A 220 -5.08 3.05 10.78
C GLY A 220 -5.64 2.19 11.92
N VAL A 221 -4.77 1.71 12.81
CA VAL A 221 -5.20 0.97 14.03
C VAL A 221 -6.05 1.87 14.93
N LEU A 222 -5.68 3.13 15.13
CA LEU A 222 -6.46 4.09 15.92
C LEU A 222 -7.83 4.39 15.31
N ILE A 223 -7.92 4.51 13.97
CA ILE A 223 -9.20 4.67 13.25
C ILE A 223 -10.15 3.51 13.59
N TYR A 224 -9.67 2.27 13.61
CA TYR A 224 -10.50 1.12 13.96
C TYR A 224 -11.08 1.25 15.36
N TYR A 225 -10.26 1.57 16.38
CA TYR A 225 -10.74 1.72 17.74
C TYR A 225 -11.69 2.90 17.90
N PHE A 226 -11.41 4.02 17.25
CA PHE A 226 -12.29 5.19 17.22
C PHE A 226 -13.65 4.87 16.59
N TYR A 227 -13.65 4.18 15.45
CA TYR A 227 -14.90 3.79 14.78
C TYR A 227 -15.72 2.82 15.64
N ARG A 228 -15.09 1.86 16.30
CA ARG A 228 -15.76 0.96 17.26
C ARG A 228 -16.34 1.72 18.45
N TRP A 229 -15.65 2.71 18.95
CA TRP A 229 -16.15 3.54 20.05
C TRP A 229 -17.37 4.35 19.61
N LEU A 230 -17.36 4.93 18.42
CA LEU A 230 -18.53 5.62 17.83
C LEU A 230 -19.71 4.68 17.65
N ALA A 231 -19.48 3.47 17.16
CA ALA A 231 -20.53 2.47 16.92
C ALA A 231 -21.13 1.89 18.23
N ALA A 232 -20.36 1.89 19.33
CA ALA A 232 -20.79 1.43 20.65
C ALA A 232 -21.60 2.47 21.44
N ARG A 233 -21.63 3.74 20.98
CA ARG A 233 -22.47 4.77 21.65
C ARG A 233 -23.94 4.38 21.52
N PRO A 234 -24.72 4.41 22.62
CA PRO A 234 -26.15 4.20 22.55
C PRO A 234 -26.71 5.15 21.48
N LYS A 235 -27.39 4.62 20.49
CA LYS A 235 -28.22 5.45 19.63
C LYS A 235 -29.17 6.15 20.59
N SER A 236 -28.89 7.43 20.86
CA SER A 236 -29.74 8.28 21.71
C SER A 236 -31.19 7.94 21.41
N ALA A 237 -31.96 7.71 22.45
CA ALA A 237 -33.30 7.13 22.45
C ALA A 237 -34.29 7.88 21.52
N ALA A 238 -34.09 7.72 20.21
CA ALA A 238 -35.13 7.93 19.21
C ALA A 238 -36.22 6.84 19.33
N GLY A 239 -36.13 5.99 20.37
CA GLY A 239 -37.07 4.92 20.74
C GLY A 239 -37.81 5.20 22.03
N SER A 240 -37.91 6.45 22.51
CA SER A 240 -38.91 6.81 23.51
C SER A 240 -40.28 6.57 22.89
N PRO A 241 -41.24 5.93 23.62
CA PRO A 241 -42.60 5.75 23.15
C PRO A 241 -43.30 7.06 22.72
N ALA A 242 -42.82 8.22 23.18
CA ALA A 242 -43.27 9.54 22.75
C ALA A 242 -42.88 9.91 21.28
N ALA A 243 -41.96 9.16 20.65
CA ALA A 243 -41.53 9.40 19.26
C ALA A 243 -42.27 8.51 18.23
N ALA A 244 -43.18 7.64 18.67
CA ALA A 244 -43.96 6.75 17.80
C ALA A 244 -44.90 7.49 16.82
N GLY A 245 -45.04 8.82 16.94
CA GLY A 245 -45.82 9.66 16.05
C GLY A 245 -45.02 10.61 15.15
N ALA A 246 -43.66 10.55 15.17
CA ALA A 246 -42.88 11.38 14.27
C ALA A 246 -43.03 10.88 12.83
N PRO A 247 -43.41 11.77 11.87
CA PRO A 247 -43.64 11.35 10.51
C PRO A 247 -42.35 10.73 9.90
N VAL A 248 -42.53 9.62 9.17
CA VAL A 248 -41.49 8.90 8.43
C VAL A 248 -40.63 9.86 7.59
N VAL A 249 -41.24 10.96 7.12
CA VAL A 249 -40.60 12.04 6.37
C VAL A 249 -39.48 12.75 7.18
N ALA A 250 -39.70 12.99 8.48
CA ALA A 250 -38.67 13.66 9.33
C ALA A 250 -37.46 12.76 9.53
N SER A 251 -37.65 11.44 9.64
CA SER A 251 -36.56 10.46 9.72
C SER A 251 -35.78 10.36 8.39
N ALA A 252 -36.48 10.39 7.25
CA ALA A 252 -35.85 10.38 5.93
C ALA A 252 -35.05 11.66 5.66
N ALA A 253 -35.59 12.83 6.01
CA ALA A 253 -34.89 14.13 5.88
C ALA A 253 -33.60 14.17 6.73
N ALA A 254 -33.65 13.73 7.98
CA ALA A 254 -32.45 13.64 8.85
C ALA A 254 -31.39 12.66 8.31
N MET A 255 -31.82 11.55 7.73
CA MET A 255 -30.92 10.59 7.10
C MET A 255 -30.27 11.18 5.83
N THR A 256 -31.05 11.89 5.00
CA THR A 256 -30.56 12.57 3.80
C THR A 256 -29.54 13.66 4.17
N GLN A 257 -29.84 14.46 5.19
CA GLN A 257 -28.95 15.49 5.69
C GLN A 257 -27.63 14.90 6.20
N ARG A 258 -27.66 13.82 6.99
CA ARG A 258 -26.45 13.10 7.47
C ARG A 258 -25.63 12.55 6.31
N MET A 259 -26.25 12.02 5.28
CA MET A 259 -25.58 11.54 4.07
C MET A 259 -24.96 12.69 3.26
N GLY A 260 -25.61 13.84 3.20
CA GLY A 260 -25.08 15.06 2.58
C GLY A 260 -23.82 15.56 3.29
N VAL A 261 -23.86 15.66 4.63
CA VAL A 261 -22.70 16.05 5.45
C VAL A 261 -21.53 15.09 5.27
N LEU A 262 -21.78 13.78 5.32
CA LEU A 262 -20.73 12.79 5.09
C LEU A 262 -20.11 12.92 3.70
N SER A 263 -20.94 13.10 2.65
CA SER A 263 -20.47 13.26 1.27
C SER A 263 -19.62 14.53 1.12
N ALA A 264 -20.04 15.64 1.70
CA ALA A 264 -19.28 16.90 1.69
C ALA A 264 -17.93 16.74 2.42
N ALA A 265 -17.92 16.09 3.59
CA ALA A 265 -16.71 15.81 4.33
C ALA A 265 -15.74 14.91 3.55
N GLN A 266 -16.23 13.87 2.87
CA GLN A 266 -15.42 13.00 2.01
C GLN A 266 -14.78 13.79 0.86
N VAL A 267 -15.55 14.62 0.17
CA VAL A 267 -15.02 15.46 -0.91
C VAL A 267 -13.98 16.43 -0.37
N ALA A 268 -14.30 17.15 0.70
CA ALA A 268 -13.38 18.12 1.31
C ALA A 268 -12.06 17.46 1.75
N ALA A 269 -12.13 16.32 2.44
CA ALA A 269 -10.92 15.60 2.88
C ALA A 269 -10.11 15.06 1.68
N THR A 270 -10.77 14.57 0.64
CA THR A 270 -10.10 14.10 -0.59
C THR A 270 -9.41 15.24 -1.32
N VAL A 271 -10.11 16.37 -1.50
CA VAL A 271 -9.55 17.58 -2.14
C VAL A 271 -8.37 18.10 -1.32
N LEU A 272 -8.51 18.17 0.00
CA LEU A 272 -7.41 18.58 0.89
C LEU A 272 -6.20 17.64 0.75
N ALA A 273 -6.42 16.32 0.73
CA ALA A 273 -5.34 15.34 0.54
C ALA A 273 -4.61 15.56 -0.79
N LEU A 274 -5.34 15.71 -1.89
CA LEU A 274 -4.77 15.98 -3.20
C LEU A 274 -4.03 17.32 -3.25
N TYR A 275 -4.59 18.36 -2.65
CA TYR A 275 -3.96 19.68 -2.57
C TYR A 275 -2.63 19.63 -1.79
N LEU A 276 -2.61 18.97 -0.62
CA LEU A 276 -1.39 18.85 0.18
C LEU A 276 -0.33 17.99 -0.51
N VAL A 277 -0.72 16.94 -1.22
CA VAL A 277 0.20 16.15 -2.05
C VAL A 277 0.76 16.99 -3.19
N ASP A 278 -0.07 17.77 -3.88
CA ASP A 278 0.37 18.67 -4.96
C ASP A 278 1.38 19.72 -4.47
N ARG A 279 1.14 20.30 -3.30
CA ARG A 279 1.94 21.38 -2.70
C ARG A 279 3.00 20.90 -1.72
N GLN A 280 3.25 19.58 -1.63
CA GLN A 280 4.14 19.02 -0.60
C GLN A 280 5.53 19.65 -0.56
N HIS A 281 6.08 20.05 -1.71
CA HIS A 281 7.40 20.69 -1.80
C HIS A 281 7.50 22.04 -1.07
N LEU A 282 6.36 22.68 -0.78
CA LEU A 282 6.27 23.92 -0.02
C LEU A 282 6.11 23.70 1.50
N LEU A 283 5.83 22.46 1.92
CA LEU A 283 5.41 22.18 3.30
C LEU A 283 6.59 21.93 4.25
N GLY A 284 7.78 21.55 3.75
CA GLY A 284 8.89 21.14 4.63
C GLY A 284 8.41 20.10 5.67
N THR A 285 8.64 20.37 6.97
CA THR A 285 8.19 19.48 8.05
C THR A 285 6.68 19.36 8.17
N ALA A 286 5.88 20.31 7.66
CA ALA A 286 4.43 20.21 7.63
C ALA A 286 3.92 19.08 6.71
N GLN A 287 4.78 18.45 5.90
CA GLN A 287 4.45 17.20 5.20
C GLN A 287 3.93 16.11 6.14
N LEU A 288 4.34 16.12 7.41
CA LEU A 288 3.85 15.16 8.42
C LEU A 288 2.34 15.22 8.64
N VAL A 289 1.66 16.28 8.19
CA VAL A 289 0.19 16.38 8.20
C VAL A 289 -0.46 15.46 7.16
N ILE A 290 0.24 15.13 6.06
CA ILE A 290 -0.33 14.35 4.94
C ILE A 290 -0.84 12.98 5.38
N PRO A 291 -0.08 12.15 6.14
CA PRO A 291 -0.59 10.88 6.66
C PRO A 291 -1.85 11.04 7.53
N PHE A 292 -1.97 12.12 8.30
CA PHE A 292 -3.19 12.37 9.12
C PHE A 292 -4.40 12.71 8.24
N VAL A 293 -4.20 13.45 7.15
CA VAL A 293 -5.28 13.72 6.18
C VAL A 293 -5.67 12.45 5.44
N PHE A 294 -4.73 11.58 5.08
CA PHE A 294 -5.04 10.23 4.55
C PHE A 294 -5.81 9.40 5.57
N ALA A 295 -5.45 9.46 6.85
CA ALA A 295 -6.19 8.81 7.92
C ALA A 295 -7.63 9.33 8.01
N LEU A 296 -7.83 10.63 7.87
CA LEU A 296 -9.17 11.25 7.82
C LEU A 296 -9.98 10.76 6.61
N VAL A 297 -9.38 10.68 5.42
CA VAL A 297 -10.04 10.13 4.22
C VAL A 297 -10.48 8.69 4.46
N VAL A 298 -9.60 7.84 5.02
CA VAL A 298 -9.94 6.45 5.35
C VAL A 298 -11.06 6.40 6.39
N LEU A 299 -10.98 7.17 7.45
CA LEU A 299 -12.03 7.24 8.49
C LEU A 299 -13.41 7.57 7.91
N LEU A 300 -13.47 8.55 7.02
CA LEU A 300 -14.72 8.98 6.38
C LEU A 300 -15.25 7.96 5.35
N LEU A 301 -14.39 7.05 4.86
CA LEU A 301 -14.77 5.98 3.93
C LEU A 301 -15.15 4.67 4.64
N VAL A 302 -14.81 4.48 5.92
CA VAL A 302 -15.18 3.28 6.70
C VAL A 302 -16.69 2.97 6.68
N PRO A 303 -17.62 3.96 6.74
CA PRO A 303 -19.04 3.69 6.61
C PRO A 303 -19.48 3.08 5.28
N ASP A 304 -18.63 3.08 4.26
CA ASP A 304 -18.86 2.57 2.89
C ASP A 304 -20.06 3.21 2.17
N ARG A 305 -20.31 4.47 2.49
CA ARG A 305 -21.43 5.31 2.00
C ARG A 305 -20.92 6.71 1.65
N GLY A 306 -21.70 7.47 0.90
CA GLY A 306 -21.35 8.81 0.45
C GLY A 306 -20.90 8.86 -1.00
N ILE A 307 -20.62 10.06 -1.51
CA ILE A 307 -20.37 10.27 -2.95
C ILE A 307 -19.02 9.68 -3.39
N VAL A 308 -17.96 9.88 -2.60
CA VAL A 308 -16.63 9.34 -2.92
C VAL A 308 -16.65 7.81 -2.80
N ALA A 309 -17.32 7.25 -1.78
CA ALA A 309 -17.47 5.80 -1.66
C ALA A 309 -18.21 5.21 -2.88
N ARG A 310 -19.28 5.83 -3.36
CA ARG A 310 -20.00 5.39 -4.56
C ARG A 310 -19.13 5.42 -5.81
N LEU A 311 -18.30 6.45 -5.98
CA LEU A 311 -17.32 6.51 -7.07
C LEU A 311 -16.34 5.35 -6.99
N LEU A 312 -15.78 5.09 -5.79
CA LEU A 312 -14.85 4.00 -5.56
C LEU A 312 -15.47 2.60 -5.73
N HIS A 313 -16.80 2.46 -5.69
CA HIS A 313 -17.51 1.19 -5.95
C HIS A 313 -17.63 0.85 -7.43
N THR A 314 -17.25 1.72 -8.37
CA THR A 314 -17.34 1.45 -9.80
C THR A 314 -16.45 0.26 -10.19
N ARG A 315 -16.90 -0.52 -11.20
CA ARG A 315 -16.21 -1.73 -11.63
C ARG A 315 -14.73 -1.53 -11.94
N PRO A 316 -14.32 -0.47 -12.68
CA PRO A 316 -12.89 -0.26 -12.95
C PRO A 316 -12.07 -0.04 -11.68
N LEU A 317 -12.58 0.76 -10.73
CA LEU A 317 -11.84 1.04 -9.48
C LEU A 317 -11.78 -0.16 -8.54
N GLN A 318 -12.82 -1.01 -8.53
CA GLN A 318 -12.80 -2.29 -7.82
C GLN A 318 -11.80 -3.27 -8.46
N TRP A 319 -11.71 -3.29 -9.79
CA TRP A 319 -10.72 -4.10 -10.50
C TRP A 319 -9.30 -3.64 -10.16
N LEU A 320 -9.03 -2.33 -10.18
CA LEU A 320 -7.75 -1.76 -9.75
C LEU A 320 -7.44 -2.12 -8.29
N GLY A 321 -8.44 -2.08 -7.42
CA GLY A 321 -8.29 -2.47 -6.01
C GLY A 321 -7.88 -3.94 -5.83
N LEU A 322 -8.54 -4.83 -6.56
CA LEU A 322 -8.24 -6.27 -6.55
C LEU A 322 -6.80 -6.56 -6.99
N HIS A 323 -6.32 -5.86 -8.02
CA HIS A 323 -4.99 -6.05 -8.60
C HIS A 323 -3.94 -5.08 -8.03
N SER A 324 -4.29 -4.25 -7.05
CA SER A 324 -3.44 -3.15 -6.55
C SER A 324 -2.05 -3.59 -6.11
N TYR A 325 -1.92 -4.75 -5.47
CA TYR A 325 -0.64 -5.31 -5.04
C TYR A 325 0.20 -5.79 -6.22
N SER A 326 -0.42 -6.50 -7.16
CA SER A 326 0.24 -6.93 -8.41
C SER A 326 0.68 -5.72 -9.25
N ILE A 327 -0.18 -4.71 -9.43
CA ILE A 327 0.18 -3.44 -10.12
C ILE A 327 1.40 -2.80 -9.43
N TYR A 328 1.35 -2.69 -8.10
CA TYR A 328 2.39 -2.03 -7.32
C TYR A 328 3.76 -2.71 -7.41
N LEU A 329 3.83 -4.04 -7.52
CA LEU A 329 5.12 -4.73 -7.61
C LEU A 329 5.61 -4.95 -9.05
N THR A 330 4.71 -5.09 -10.03
CA THR A 330 5.11 -5.38 -11.42
C THR A 330 5.46 -4.16 -12.24
N HIS A 331 5.01 -2.95 -11.84
CA HIS A 331 5.19 -1.75 -12.64
C HIS A 331 6.67 -1.40 -12.89
N VAL A 332 7.56 -1.70 -11.96
CA VAL A 332 9.01 -1.44 -12.11
C VAL A 332 9.63 -2.39 -13.13
N THR A 333 9.24 -3.66 -13.17
CA THR A 333 9.73 -4.60 -14.19
C THR A 333 9.41 -4.09 -15.59
N VAL A 334 8.17 -3.64 -15.81
CA VAL A 334 7.74 -3.05 -17.10
C VAL A 334 8.50 -1.77 -17.39
N LEU A 335 8.63 -0.90 -16.37
CA LEU A 335 9.34 0.36 -16.48
C LEU A 335 10.81 0.15 -16.89
N THR A 336 11.52 -0.80 -16.27
CA THR A 336 12.91 -1.13 -16.57
C THR A 336 13.11 -1.45 -18.05
N VAL A 337 12.23 -2.26 -18.64
CA VAL A 337 12.30 -2.62 -20.06
C VAL A 337 11.94 -1.45 -20.96
N LEU A 338 10.84 -0.76 -20.67
CA LEU A 338 10.34 0.31 -21.52
C LEU A 338 11.18 1.60 -21.44
N ASP A 339 11.80 1.92 -20.30
CA ASP A 339 12.71 3.06 -20.21
C ASP A 339 13.93 2.86 -21.10
N TRP A 340 14.45 1.64 -21.14
CA TRP A 340 15.55 1.31 -22.04
C TRP A 340 15.15 1.40 -23.52
N LEU A 341 14.03 0.81 -23.92
CA LEU A 341 13.52 0.85 -25.30
C LEU A 341 13.08 2.28 -25.68
N GLY A 342 12.43 3.00 -24.78
CA GLY A 342 11.86 4.33 -25.00
C GLY A 342 12.89 5.42 -25.28
N ARG A 343 14.17 5.18 -24.94
CA ARG A 343 15.27 6.12 -25.27
C ARG A 343 15.52 6.26 -26.77
N ALA A 344 15.20 5.23 -27.55
CA ALA A 344 15.28 5.26 -29.00
C ALA A 344 14.03 5.84 -29.67
N VAL A 345 12.95 6.13 -28.91
CA VAL A 345 11.69 6.63 -29.44
C VAL A 345 11.72 8.16 -29.58
N PRO A 346 11.38 8.73 -30.75
CA PRO A 346 11.28 10.17 -30.95
C PRO A 346 10.25 10.82 -30.01
N GLU A 347 10.50 12.09 -29.61
CA GLU A 347 9.64 12.85 -28.69
C GLU A 347 8.14 12.80 -29.03
N PRO A 348 7.70 12.98 -30.31
CA PRO A 348 6.27 12.93 -30.63
C PRO A 348 5.58 11.59 -30.34
N ALA A 349 6.35 10.49 -30.30
CA ALA A 349 5.82 9.16 -30.09
C ALA A 349 5.94 8.66 -28.62
N LYS A 350 6.57 9.41 -27.73
CA LYS A 350 6.77 9.00 -26.33
C LYS A 350 5.47 8.78 -25.57
N HIS A 351 4.39 9.51 -25.90
CA HIS A 351 3.08 9.28 -25.29
C HIS A 351 2.54 7.85 -25.56
N LEU A 352 2.90 7.24 -26.71
CA LEU A 352 2.53 5.86 -27.01
C LEU A 352 3.25 4.86 -26.09
N VAL A 353 4.49 5.19 -25.69
CA VAL A 353 5.23 4.38 -24.70
C VAL A 353 4.51 4.38 -23.36
N GLY A 354 3.94 5.52 -22.95
CA GLY A 354 3.12 5.62 -21.72
C GLY A 354 1.85 4.77 -21.77
N LEU A 355 1.16 4.74 -22.91
CA LEU A 355 -0.01 3.88 -23.11
C LEU A 355 0.38 2.39 -23.10
N LEU A 356 1.47 2.04 -23.79
CA LEU A 356 2.00 0.67 -23.79
C LEU A 356 2.42 0.24 -22.39
N TYR A 357 3.05 1.14 -21.61
CA TYR A 357 3.39 0.89 -20.21
C TYR A 357 2.15 0.50 -19.40
N LEU A 358 1.07 1.27 -19.46
CA LEU A 358 -0.16 0.97 -18.72
C LEU A 358 -0.76 -0.37 -19.17
N ALA A 359 -0.81 -0.64 -20.47
CA ALA A 359 -1.31 -1.90 -20.99
C ALA A 359 -0.49 -3.11 -20.49
N LEU A 360 0.84 -2.99 -20.50
CA LEU A 360 1.74 -4.04 -20.02
C LEU A 360 1.67 -4.23 -18.50
N VAL A 361 1.60 -3.13 -17.72
CA VAL A 361 1.43 -3.19 -16.26
C VAL A 361 0.11 -3.89 -15.91
N PHE A 362 -0.98 -3.56 -16.57
CA PHE A 362 -2.27 -4.21 -16.32
C PHE A 362 -2.25 -5.67 -16.76
N GLY A 363 -1.70 -5.98 -17.95
CA GLY A 363 -1.54 -7.35 -18.41
C GLY A 363 -0.71 -8.20 -17.46
N MET A 364 0.48 -7.70 -17.07
CA MET A 364 1.36 -8.39 -16.13
C MET A 364 0.72 -8.54 -14.75
N SER A 365 -0.03 -7.53 -14.28
CA SER A 365 -0.74 -7.62 -13.01
C SER A 365 -1.85 -8.67 -13.01
N MET A 366 -2.57 -8.86 -14.12
CA MET A 366 -3.56 -9.93 -14.25
C MET A 366 -2.91 -11.31 -14.20
N VAL A 367 -1.79 -11.49 -14.90
CA VAL A 367 -1.03 -12.76 -14.92
C VAL A 367 -0.50 -13.07 -13.53
N THR A 368 0.19 -12.13 -12.90
CA THR A 368 0.79 -12.33 -11.57
C THR A 368 -0.27 -12.50 -10.48
N TYR A 369 -1.39 -11.77 -10.55
CA TYR A 369 -2.52 -11.98 -9.66
C TYR A 369 -3.07 -13.40 -9.76
N ARG A 370 -3.33 -13.87 -11.00
CA ARG A 370 -3.94 -15.19 -11.25
C ARG A 370 -3.03 -16.36 -10.87
N PHE A 371 -1.74 -16.28 -11.22
CA PHE A 371 -0.82 -17.41 -11.09
C PHE A 371 0.08 -17.37 -9.86
N VAL A 372 0.27 -16.19 -9.25
CA VAL A 372 1.12 -16.04 -8.08
C VAL A 372 0.31 -15.56 -6.87
N GLU A 373 -0.25 -14.34 -6.91
CA GLU A 373 -0.84 -13.71 -5.72
C GLU A 373 -2.03 -14.53 -5.16
N ALA A 374 -3.02 -14.85 -5.99
CA ALA A 374 -4.24 -15.52 -5.53
C ALA A 374 -3.99 -16.96 -5.06
N PRO A 375 -3.24 -17.82 -5.78
CA PRO A 375 -2.97 -19.18 -5.33
C PRO A 375 -2.17 -19.26 -4.03
N TRP A 376 -1.11 -18.43 -3.92
CA TRP A 376 -0.30 -18.43 -2.71
C TRP A 376 -1.04 -17.87 -1.50
N ARG A 377 -1.86 -16.85 -1.68
CA ARG A 377 -2.75 -16.32 -0.63
C ARG A 377 -3.70 -17.40 -0.11
N GLU A 378 -4.24 -18.24 -0.98
CA GLU A 378 -5.13 -19.33 -0.57
C GLU A 378 -4.37 -20.42 0.18
N ARG A 379 -3.19 -20.84 -0.32
CA ARG A 379 -2.30 -21.77 0.40
C ARG A 379 -1.97 -21.27 1.80
N GLY A 380 -1.65 -19.99 1.93
CA GLY A 380 -1.37 -19.36 3.22
C GLY A 380 -2.56 -19.39 4.19
N LYS A 381 -3.80 -19.25 3.70
CA LYS A 381 -5.01 -19.39 4.54
C LYS A 381 -5.18 -20.82 5.05
N VAL A 382 -5.02 -21.81 4.17
CA VAL A 382 -5.16 -23.24 4.52
C VAL A 382 -4.09 -23.62 5.56
N LEU A 383 -2.82 -23.26 5.32
CA LEU A 383 -1.74 -23.55 6.26
C LEU A 383 -1.96 -22.87 7.62
N ALA A 384 -2.35 -21.61 7.62
CA ALA A 384 -2.63 -20.89 8.84
C ALA A 384 -3.80 -21.51 9.63
N ALA A 385 -4.86 -21.95 8.95
CA ALA A 385 -5.99 -22.62 9.61
C ALA A 385 -5.55 -23.93 10.28
N ARG A 386 -4.69 -24.72 9.64
CA ARG A 386 -4.11 -25.95 10.24
C ARG A 386 -3.28 -25.65 11.50
N ILE A 387 -2.47 -24.60 11.44
CA ILE A 387 -1.66 -24.17 12.59
C ILE A 387 -2.57 -23.75 13.76
N GLU A 388 -3.62 -22.98 13.48
CA GLU A 388 -4.55 -22.46 14.48
C GLU A 388 -5.37 -23.56 15.12
N SER A 389 -5.79 -24.59 14.35
CA SER A 389 -6.52 -25.77 14.90
C SER A 389 -5.64 -26.72 15.73
N GLY A 390 -4.32 -26.62 15.62
CA GLY A 390 -3.40 -27.55 16.28
C GLY A 390 -3.16 -28.84 15.51
N ASP A 391 -3.71 -28.98 14.31
CA ASP A 391 -3.55 -30.13 13.40
C ASP A 391 -2.18 -30.08 12.68
N THR A 392 -1.11 -30.02 13.43
CA THR A 392 0.20 -29.78 12.84
C THR A 392 0.81 -31.01 12.17
N PHE A 393 0.31 -32.22 12.31
CA PHE A 393 0.90 -33.43 11.65
C PHE A 393 -0.01 -34.68 11.69
N ALA A 394 -1.31 -34.59 11.52
CA ALA A 394 -2.13 -35.77 11.33
C ALA A 394 -2.75 -35.80 9.93
N ARG A 395 -2.31 -36.80 9.15
CA ARG A 395 -2.84 -37.25 7.86
C ARG A 395 -2.21 -36.68 6.60
N GLU A 396 -0.97 -37.05 6.32
CA GLU A 396 -0.62 -37.45 4.96
C GLU A 396 -1.45 -38.70 4.65
N GLY A 397 -2.52 -38.56 3.89
CA GLY A 397 -3.35 -39.70 3.49
C GLY A 397 -4.86 -39.47 3.38
N ASP A 398 -5.35 -38.24 3.43
CA ASP A 398 -6.77 -37.96 3.16
C ASP A 398 -7.00 -37.83 1.64
N PRO A 399 -7.69 -38.80 1.00
CA PRO A 399 -7.94 -38.80 -0.44
C PRO A 399 -8.99 -37.75 -0.89
N SER A 400 -9.56 -36.97 0.03
CA SER A 400 -10.61 -35.98 -0.26
C SER A 400 -10.11 -34.57 -0.60
N LEU A 401 -8.78 -34.33 -0.61
CA LEU A 401 -8.22 -33.04 -0.97
C LEU A 401 -7.85 -32.99 -2.47
N PRO A 402 -8.26 -31.98 -3.22
CA PRO A 402 -7.88 -31.80 -4.63
C PRO A 402 -6.36 -31.58 -4.73
N ARG A 403 -5.71 -32.34 -5.62
CA ARG A 403 -4.29 -32.26 -5.97
C ARG A 403 -3.94 -30.97 -6.70
#